data_84480e389ff69bf53a54a1e80f1d416f
#
_entry.id   84480e389ff69bf53a54a1e80f1d416f
#
_cell.length_a   1.000
_cell.length_b   1.000
_cell.length_c   1.000
_cell.angle_alpha   90.00
_cell.angle_beta   90.00
_cell.angle_gamma   90.00
#
_symmetry.space_group_name_H-M   'P 1'
#
loop_
_entity.id
_entity.type
_entity.pdbx_description
1 polymer ?
#
loop_
_entity_poly.entity_id
_entity_poly.type
_entity_poly.pdbx_seq_one_letter_code
_entity_poly.pdbx_strand_id
1 'polypeptide(L)'
;MKGAILSQSYPERRKIMAIKNYKPTTPSRRNMSVTDYSSLSKVAPEKSLLEPLNKKSGRNSYGRITVRHRGGGNRRKYRVIDFKRNKLDMPATVKTIEYDPNRSAHIALIQYEDGVKNYITAPEGLKVGDTVMAGPNADIVAGNALALKDMPVGTIVHNVELYPGNGAQLARSAGNSAQLMALEGAYALLRLPSGELRNVPRDCMATVGVVGNTDHANVKIGKAGRK
;
A
#
# COMPACT_ATOMS: atom_id res chain seq x y z
N MET A 1 -13.08 50.86 -20.10
CA MET A 1 -13.22 49.39 -20.11
C MET A 1 -12.09 48.80 -19.28
N LYS A 2 -12.38 48.37 -18.05
CA LYS A 2 -11.39 47.75 -17.15
C LYS A 2 -11.50 46.24 -17.32
N GLY A 3 -10.46 45.62 -17.90
CA GLY A 3 -10.38 44.16 -18.06
C GLY A 3 -10.26 43.47 -16.71
N ALA A 4 -11.20 42.58 -16.40
CA ALA A 4 -11.16 41.71 -15.25
C ALA A 4 -10.10 40.63 -15.50
N ILE A 5 -9.03 40.64 -14.71
CA ILE A 5 -8.04 39.57 -14.66
C ILE A 5 -8.70 38.43 -13.89
N LEU A 6 -9.11 37.38 -14.61
CA LEU A 6 -9.54 36.11 -14.01
C LEU A 6 -8.34 35.50 -13.29
N SER A 7 -8.36 35.53 -11.96
CA SER A 7 -7.44 34.76 -11.12
C SER A 7 -7.72 33.28 -11.32
N GLN A 8 -6.87 32.60 -12.10
CA GLN A 8 -6.83 31.15 -12.12
C GLN A 8 -6.45 30.66 -10.73
N SER A 9 -7.43 30.13 -10.00
CA SER A 9 -7.19 29.39 -8.77
C SER A 9 -6.41 28.13 -9.11
N TYR A 10 -5.13 28.09 -8.74
CA TYR A 10 -4.35 26.87 -8.79
C TYR A 10 -5.04 25.83 -7.90
N PRO A 11 -5.23 24.57 -8.39
CA PRO A 11 -5.82 23.54 -7.57
C PRO A 11 -4.97 23.35 -6.30
N GLU A 12 -5.62 23.39 -5.15
CA GLU A 12 -4.96 23.15 -3.85
C GLU A 12 -4.07 21.92 -3.97
N ARG A 13 -2.78 22.10 -3.72
CA ARG A 13 -1.82 20.99 -3.65
C ARG A 13 -2.38 19.99 -2.65
N ARG A 14 -2.79 18.82 -3.15
CA ARG A 14 -3.23 17.69 -2.32
C ARG A 14 -2.24 17.58 -1.17
N LYS A 15 -2.73 17.61 0.04
CA LYS A 15 -1.94 17.41 1.27
C LYS A 15 -1.43 15.96 1.24
N ILE A 16 -0.29 15.76 0.56
CA ILE A 16 0.50 14.55 0.65
C ILE A 16 0.81 14.40 2.13
N MET A 17 0.76 13.22 2.68
CA MET A 17 0.97 12.96 4.10
C MET A 17 2.22 13.68 4.57
N ALA A 18 2.03 14.79 5.29
CA ALA A 18 3.12 15.66 5.68
C ALA A 18 3.99 14.95 6.73
N ILE A 19 5.30 14.97 6.51
CA ILE A 19 6.26 14.54 7.51
C ILE A 19 6.29 15.59 8.62
N LYS A 20 6.07 15.16 9.85
CA LYS A 20 6.16 16.00 11.04
C LYS A 20 7.59 16.00 11.57
N ASN A 21 8.24 17.16 11.57
CA ASN A 21 9.56 17.35 12.17
C ASN A 21 9.45 17.70 13.65
N TYR A 22 10.37 17.19 14.45
CA TYR A 22 10.49 17.56 15.87
C TYR A 22 11.30 18.85 16.05
N LYS A 23 11.00 19.61 17.11
CA LYS A 23 11.84 20.73 17.54
C LYS A 23 13.22 20.22 17.99
N PRO A 24 14.31 20.93 17.71
CA PRO A 24 15.70 20.50 18.03
C PRO A 24 16.04 20.69 19.52
N THR A 25 15.31 20.04 20.40
CA THR A 25 15.48 20.15 21.86
C THR A 25 16.60 19.26 22.41
N THR A 26 16.97 18.20 21.72
CA THR A 26 18.03 17.27 22.09
C THR A 26 18.81 16.82 20.83
N PRO A 27 20.03 16.28 20.96
CA PRO A 27 20.80 15.78 19.80
C PRO A 27 20.01 14.78 18.95
N SER A 28 19.28 13.85 19.57
CA SER A 28 18.49 12.85 18.87
C SER A 28 17.24 13.44 18.19
N ARG A 29 16.65 14.51 18.75
CA ARG A 29 15.46 15.16 18.17
C ARG A 29 15.77 16.14 17.05
N ARG A 30 17.01 16.65 16.98
CA ARG A 30 17.42 17.66 15.99
C ARG A 30 17.10 17.24 14.55
N ASN A 31 17.31 15.99 14.19
CA ASN A 31 17.10 15.46 12.86
C ASN A 31 15.97 14.41 12.81
N MET A 32 15.12 14.34 13.84
CA MET A 32 14.06 13.34 13.91
C MET A 32 12.80 13.83 13.21
N SER A 33 12.22 12.95 12.40
CA SER A 33 10.89 13.16 11.85
C SER A 33 10.01 11.93 12.01
N VAL A 34 8.71 12.08 11.84
CA VAL A 34 7.70 11.01 11.86
C VAL A 34 6.65 11.28 10.81
N THR A 35 6.01 10.23 10.34
CA THR A 35 4.83 10.34 9.47
C THR A 35 3.68 10.98 10.26
N ASP A 36 2.96 11.92 9.65
CA ASP A 36 1.73 12.45 10.22
C ASP A 36 0.58 11.47 9.96
N TYR A 37 0.00 10.96 11.03
CA TYR A 37 -1.13 10.04 10.99
C TYR A 37 -2.49 10.76 11.12
N SER A 38 -2.54 12.08 10.99
CA SER A 38 -3.78 12.86 11.15
C SER A 38 -4.85 12.52 10.11
N SER A 39 -4.42 12.08 8.92
CA SER A 39 -5.32 11.67 7.83
C SER A 39 -5.86 10.24 7.96
N LEU A 40 -5.35 9.45 8.89
CA LEU A 40 -5.82 8.10 9.13
C LEU A 40 -7.03 8.05 10.03
N SER A 41 -7.88 7.06 9.80
CA SER A 41 -9.04 6.77 10.65
C SER A 41 -8.57 6.28 12.02
N LYS A 42 -9.04 6.95 13.10
CA LYS A 42 -8.73 6.58 14.49
C LYS A 42 -9.70 5.50 14.99
N VAL A 43 -9.68 4.34 14.37
CA VAL A 43 -10.59 3.23 14.66
C VAL A 43 -9.78 2.01 15.09
N ALA A 44 -10.37 1.17 15.96
CA ALA A 44 -9.78 -0.13 16.28
C ALA A 44 -9.87 -1.05 15.07
N PRO A 45 -8.84 -1.88 14.82
CA PRO A 45 -8.85 -2.79 13.66
C PRO A 45 -9.96 -3.84 13.79
N GLU A 46 -10.48 -4.29 12.64
CA GLU A 46 -11.53 -5.30 12.56
C GLU A 46 -11.06 -6.63 13.16
N LYS A 47 -11.79 -7.10 14.18
CA LYS A 47 -11.35 -8.26 15.00
C LYS A 47 -11.32 -9.57 14.21
N SER A 48 -12.24 -9.76 13.28
CA SER A 48 -12.34 -10.95 12.43
C SER A 48 -11.14 -11.13 11.49
N LEU A 49 -10.44 -10.01 11.16
CA LEU A 49 -9.29 -9.97 10.25
C LEU A 49 -7.95 -9.90 11.01
N LEU A 50 -7.93 -10.22 12.31
CA LEU A 50 -6.73 -10.20 13.13
C LEU A 50 -6.29 -11.60 13.51
N GLU A 51 -5.03 -11.92 13.21
CA GLU A 51 -4.38 -13.17 13.60
C GLU A 51 -3.25 -12.93 14.62
N PRO A 52 -2.97 -13.89 15.49
CA PRO A 52 -1.81 -13.82 16.37
C PRO A 52 -0.52 -13.92 15.55
N LEU A 53 0.44 -13.04 15.82
CA LEU A 53 1.76 -13.05 15.21
C LEU A 53 2.77 -13.64 16.18
N ASN A 54 3.08 -14.95 16.03
CA ASN A 54 4.07 -15.65 16.83
C ASN A 54 5.48 -15.36 16.31
N LYS A 55 6.26 -14.60 17.11
CA LYS A 55 7.65 -14.29 16.79
C LYS A 55 8.58 -15.37 17.30
N LYS A 56 9.33 -16.00 16.42
CA LYS A 56 10.37 -17.00 16.80
C LYS A 56 11.63 -16.37 17.39
N SER A 57 11.82 -15.06 17.27
CA SER A 57 12.96 -14.28 17.82
C SER A 57 14.33 -14.89 17.52
N GLY A 58 14.53 -15.35 16.28
CA GLY A 58 15.79 -15.94 15.81
C GLY A 58 16.11 -17.33 16.37
N ARG A 59 15.14 -18.01 16.98
CA ARG A 59 15.29 -19.36 17.52
C ARG A 59 14.90 -20.42 16.50
N ASN A 60 15.64 -21.54 16.50
CA ASN A 60 15.32 -22.71 15.68
C ASN A 60 14.25 -23.61 16.35
N SER A 61 13.98 -24.80 15.79
CA SER A 61 13.04 -25.80 16.33
C SER A 61 13.40 -26.29 17.74
N TYR A 62 14.71 -26.30 18.08
CA TYR A 62 15.21 -26.69 19.39
C TYR A 62 15.25 -25.53 20.41
N GLY A 63 14.72 -24.36 20.05
CA GLY A 63 14.71 -23.18 20.92
C GLY A 63 16.06 -22.44 21.03
N ARG A 64 17.11 -22.89 20.33
CA ARG A 64 18.43 -22.25 20.33
C ARG A 64 18.47 -21.04 19.41
N ILE A 65 19.15 -19.97 19.82
CA ILE A 65 19.33 -18.77 18.99
C ILE A 65 20.33 -19.11 17.88
N THR A 66 19.84 -19.17 16.64
CA THR A 66 20.64 -19.39 15.43
C THR A 66 20.86 -18.09 14.65
N VAL A 67 19.96 -17.11 14.81
CA VAL A 67 20.07 -15.78 14.21
C VAL A 67 19.98 -14.77 15.34
N ARG A 68 21.12 -14.10 15.64
CA ARG A 68 21.17 -13.04 16.68
C ARG A 68 20.53 -11.73 16.20
N HIS A 69 20.31 -10.82 17.15
CA HIS A 69 19.69 -9.51 16.93
C HIS A 69 18.27 -9.57 16.35
N ARG A 70 17.54 -10.64 16.62
CA ARG A 70 16.11 -10.80 16.26
C ARG A 70 15.25 -10.90 17.51
N GLY A 71 14.08 -10.26 17.47
CA GLY A 71 13.12 -10.27 18.57
C GLY A 71 12.91 -8.91 19.19
N GLY A 72 12.25 -8.88 20.36
CA GLY A 72 11.87 -7.64 21.04
C GLY A 72 10.77 -6.85 20.31
N GLY A 73 10.65 -5.57 20.70
CA GLY A 73 9.61 -4.66 20.19
C GLY A 73 8.21 -4.94 20.75
N ASN A 74 7.27 -4.10 20.38
CA ASN A 74 5.89 -4.19 20.86
C ASN A 74 5.18 -5.44 20.35
N ARG A 75 4.24 -5.95 21.16
CA ARG A 75 3.34 -7.03 20.74
C ARG A 75 2.43 -6.53 19.61
N ARG A 76 2.34 -7.29 18.52
CA ARG A 76 1.54 -6.95 17.33
C ARG A 76 0.64 -8.11 16.98
N LYS A 77 -0.51 -7.79 16.38
CA LYS A 77 -1.36 -8.75 15.67
C LYS A 77 -1.15 -8.58 14.17
N TYR A 78 -1.22 -9.66 13.43
CA TYR A 78 -1.20 -9.63 11.97
C TYR A 78 -2.59 -9.23 11.46
N ARG A 79 -2.63 -8.38 10.43
CA ARG A 79 -3.86 -8.06 9.69
C ARG A 79 -3.86 -8.87 8.43
N VAL A 80 -4.90 -9.66 8.26
CA VAL A 80 -5.10 -10.46 7.04
C VAL A 80 -5.45 -9.50 5.91
N ILE A 81 -4.56 -9.43 4.91
CA ILE A 81 -4.74 -8.58 3.74
C ILE A 81 -5.17 -9.45 2.57
N ASP A 82 -6.18 -9.02 1.86
CA ASP A 82 -6.63 -9.65 0.63
C ASP A 82 -5.71 -9.26 -0.54
N PHE A 83 -4.71 -10.11 -0.76
CA PHE A 83 -3.78 -9.98 -1.87
C PHE A 83 -4.29 -10.65 -3.16
N LYS A 84 -5.36 -11.44 -3.07
CA LYS A 84 -5.89 -12.18 -4.22
C LYS A 84 -7.02 -11.46 -4.93
N ARG A 85 -7.81 -10.67 -4.18
CA ARG A 85 -8.96 -9.94 -4.73
C ARG A 85 -9.93 -10.85 -5.51
N ASN A 86 -10.26 -12.02 -4.93
CA ASN A 86 -11.03 -13.07 -5.60
C ASN A 86 -12.50 -12.71 -5.85
N LYS A 87 -13.06 -11.69 -5.20
CA LYS A 87 -14.43 -11.21 -5.46
C LYS A 87 -14.42 -10.31 -6.70
N LEU A 88 -14.60 -10.95 -7.85
CA LEU A 88 -14.62 -10.26 -9.14
C LEU A 88 -15.98 -9.57 -9.36
N ASP A 89 -15.93 -8.44 -10.06
CA ASP A 89 -17.08 -7.63 -10.50
C ASP A 89 -18.06 -7.21 -9.38
N MET A 90 -17.59 -7.24 -8.13
CA MET A 90 -18.35 -6.80 -6.98
C MET A 90 -17.77 -5.51 -6.42
N PRO A 91 -18.51 -4.39 -6.41
CA PRO A 91 -18.03 -3.15 -5.85
C PRO A 91 -17.90 -3.24 -4.34
N ALA A 92 -16.89 -2.58 -3.79
CA ALA A 92 -16.65 -2.48 -2.37
C ALA A 92 -16.39 -1.03 -1.99
N THR A 93 -16.99 -0.57 -0.89
CA THR A 93 -16.80 0.78 -0.37
C THR A 93 -15.67 0.82 0.65
N VAL A 94 -14.78 1.81 0.56
CA VAL A 94 -13.72 2.06 1.55
C VAL A 94 -14.35 2.64 2.80
N LYS A 95 -14.27 1.91 3.92
CA LYS A 95 -14.82 2.34 5.22
C LYS A 95 -13.80 3.12 6.05
N THR A 96 -12.57 2.64 6.12
CA THR A 96 -11.50 3.25 6.90
C THR A 96 -10.16 3.10 6.21
N ILE A 97 -9.23 4.03 6.50
CA ILE A 97 -7.81 3.91 6.14
C ILE A 97 -7.03 3.86 7.45
N GLU A 98 -6.26 2.79 7.65
CA GLU A 98 -5.66 2.45 8.93
C GLU A 98 -4.14 2.27 8.86
N TYR A 99 -3.49 2.48 10.00
CA TYR A 99 -2.08 2.14 10.21
C TYR A 99 -1.92 0.64 10.48
N ASP A 100 -1.00 -0.02 9.77
CA ASP A 100 -0.59 -1.39 10.06
C ASP A 100 0.87 -1.42 10.55
N PRO A 101 1.15 -1.90 11.79
CA PRO A 101 2.50 -1.98 12.32
C PRO A 101 3.37 -3.07 11.64
N ASN A 102 2.80 -3.90 10.77
CA ASN A 102 3.50 -5.01 10.13
C ASN A 102 4.05 -4.65 8.74
N ARG A 103 3.63 -3.51 8.20
CA ARG A 103 4.07 -3.04 6.88
C ARG A 103 4.29 -1.53 6.85
N SER A 104 5.02 -1.06 5.86
CA SER A 104 5.27 0.37 5.64
C SER A 104 4.06 1.07 5.01
N ALA A 105 3.29 0.37 4.18
CA ALA A 105 2.08 0.87 3.55
C ALA A 105 0.90 0.94 4.55
N HIS A 106 0.00 1.91 4.35
CA HIS A 106 -1.29 1.92 5.03
C HIS A 106 -2.23 0.91 4.40
N ILE A 107 -3.24 0.51 5.15
CA ILE A 107 -4.27 -0.44 4.72
C ILE A 107 -5.63 0.25 4.70
N ALA A 108 -6.49 -0.18 3.79
CA ALA A 108 -7.87 0.25 3.74
C ALA A 108 -8.81 -0.92 4.06
N LEU A 109 -9.75 -0.70 4.96
CA LEU A 109 -10.85 -1.61 5.19
C LEU A 109 -11.93 -1.34 4.16
N ILE A 110 -12.19 -2.32 3.32
CA ILE A 110 -13.27 -2.27 2.33
C ILE A 110 -14.43 -3.16 2.79
N GLN A 111 -15.63 -2.77 2.43
CA GLN A 111 -16.84 -3.55 2.64
C GLN A 111 -17.53 -3.75 1.30
N TYR A 112 -17.73 -5.00 0.92
CA TYR A 112 -18.50 -5.40 -0.24
C TYR A 112 -20.00 -5.25 0.00
N GLU A 113 -20.80 -5.28 -1.07
CA GLU A 113 -22.28 -5.19 -0.99
C GLU A 113 -22.90 -6.34 -0.20
N ASP A 114 -22.27 -7.52 -0.21
CA ASP A 114 -22.65 -8.68 0.60
C ASP A 114 -22.35 -8.55 2.10
N GLY A 115 -21.80 -7.41 2.54
CA GLY A 115 -21.46 -7.14 3.93
C GLY A 115 -20.08 -7.67 4.36
N VAL A 116 -19.39 -8.48 3.54
CA VAL A 116 -18.06 -9.01 3.85
C VAL A 116 -17.04 -7.87 3.86
N LYS A 117 -16.17 -7.88 4.85
CA LYS A 117 -15.09 -6.91 5.01
C LYS A 117 -13.75 -7.55 4.71
N ASN A 118 -12.89 -6.84 4.00
CA ASN A 118 -11.51 -7.23 3.74
C ASN A 118 -10.57 -6.03 3.91
N TYR A 119 -9.31 -6.30 4.28
CA TYR A 119 -8.26 -5.30 4.19
C TYR A 119 -7.55 -5.38 2.84
N ILE A 120 -7.28 -4.24 2.25
CA ILE A 120 -6.42 -4.09 1.08
C ILE A 120 -5.28 -3.12 1.37
N THR A 121 -4.21 -3.17 0.58
CA THR A 121 -3.18 -2.13 0.61
C THR A 121 -3.78 -0.84 0.06
N ALA A 122 -3.69 0.25 0.81
CA ALA A 122 -4.24 1.54 0.39
C ALA A 122 -3.34 2.17 -0.70
N PRO A 123 -3.83 2.41 -1.93
CA PRO A 123 -3.12 3.19 -2.93
C PRO A 123 -3.09 4.68 -2.57
N GLU A 124 -2.20 5.40 -3.21
CA GLU A 124 -2.13 6.84 -3.09
C GLU A 124 -3.40 7.49 -3.63
N GLY A 125 -3.91 8.49 -2.92
CA GLY A 125 -5.10 9.24 -3.31
C GLY A 125 -6.44 8.61 -2.94
N LEU A 126 -6.46 7.35 -2.45
CA LEU A 126 -7.69 6.70 -1.97
C LEU A 126 -8.24 7.43 -0.75
N LYS A 127 -9.57 7.58 -0.71
CA LYS A 127 -10.30 8.24 0.39
C LYS A 127 -11.35 7.30 0.99
N VAL A 128 -11.75 7.61 2.21
CA VAL A 128 -12.92 6.97 2.82
C VAL A 128 -14.18 7.36 2.03
N GLY A 129 -15.00 6.38 1.68
CA GLY A 129 -16.19 6.52 0.85
C GLY A 129 -15.97 6.20 -0.63
N ASP A 130 -14.72 6.11 -1.10
CA ASP A 130 -14.44 5.71 -2.48
C ASP A 130 -14.89 4.24 -2.71
N THR A 131 -15.24 3.94 -3.95
CA THR A 131 -15.59 2.57 -4.37
C THR A 131 -14.40 1.95 -5.10
N VAL A 132 -14.09 0.70 -4.79
CA VAL A 132 -13.06 -0.09 -5.44
C VAL A 132 -13.63 -1.43 -5.91
N MET A 133 -13.18 -1.90 -7.05
CA MET A 133 -13.65 -3.15 -7.66
C MET A 133 -12.46 -3.99 -8.14
N ALA A 134 -12.66 -5.28 -8.28
CA ALA A 134 -11.72 -6.19 -8.92
C ALA A 134 -12.43 -6.93 -10.04
N GLY A 135 -11.77 -7.14 -11.19
CA GLY A 135 -12.33 -7.89 -12.31
C GLY A 135 -12.13 -7.20 -13.65
N PRO A 136 -12.49 -7.88 -14.75
CA PRO A 136 -12.28 -7.35 -16.10
C PRO A 136 -13.15 -6.11 -16.39
N ASN A 137 -14.28 -5.95 -15.69
CA ASN A 137 -15.21 -4.82 -15.86
C ASN A 137 -14.85 -3.61 -14.97
N ALA A 138 -13.73 -3.68 -14.22
CA ALA A 138 -13.31 -2.59 -13.36
C ALA A 138 -12.67 -1.46 -14.17
N ASP A 139 -13.01 -0.21 -13.86
CA ASP A 139 -12.37 0.97 -14.44
C ASP A 139 -10.88 1.06 -14.05
N ILE A 140 -10.09 1.72 -14.91
CA ILE A 140 -8.65 1.93 -14.67
C ILE A 140 -8.45 3.12 -13.71
N VAL A 141 -8.92 2.92 -12.47
CA VAL A 141 -8.83 3.90 -11.38
C VAL A 141 -7.99 3.33 -10.23
N ALA A 142 -7.27 4.21 -9.51
CA ALA A 142 -6.43 3.78 -8.41
C ALA A 142 -7.22 3.01 -7.34
N GLY A 143 -6.76 1.78 -7.03
CA GLY A 143 -7.42 0.87 -6.08
C GLY A 143 -8.16 -0.28 -6.74
N ASN A 144 -8.52 -0.18 -8.03
CA ASN A 144 -9.13 -1.26 -8.77
C ASN A 144 -8.08 -2.30 -9.19
N ALA A 145 -8.47 -3.57 -9.18
CA ALA A 145 -7.59 -4.67 -9.53
C ALA A 145 -8.10 -5.37 -10.80
N LEU A 146 -7.21 -5.49 -11.79
CA LEU A 146 -7.50 -6.10 -13.09
C LEU A 146 -6.37 -7.07 -13.46
N ALA A 147 -6.63 -7.96 -14.42
CA ALA A 147 -5.57 -8.70 -15.06
C ALA A 147 -4.72 -7.76 -15.93
N LEU A 148 -3.41 -8.02 -16.02
CA LEU A 148 -2.49 -7.17 -16.77
C LEU A 148 -2.87 -7.05 -18.26
N LYS A 149 -3.50 -8.08 -18.83
CA LYS A 149 -4.02 -8.06 -20.20
C LYS A 149 -5.11 -7.03 -20.45
N ASP A 150 -5.88 -6.68 -19.42
CA ASP A 150 -7.04 -5.78 -19.48
C ASP A 150 -6.64 -4.32 -19.21
N MET A 151 -5.34 -4.07 -19.01
CA MET A 151 -4.79 -2.73 -18.74
C MET A 151 -4.06 -2.19 -19.97
N PRO A 152 -4.17 -0.87 -20.27
CA PRO A 152 -3.37 -0.24 -21.32
C PRO A 152 -1.89 -0.19 -20.94
N VAL A 153 -1.03 -0.26 -21.95
CA VAL A 153 0.41 -0.05 -21.81
C VAL A 153 0.67 1.36 -21.25
N GLY A 154 1.66 1.45 -20.35
CA GLY A 154 1.97 2.70 -19.64
C GLY A 154 1.31 2.81 -18.27
N THR A 155 0.31 1.97 -17.94
CA THR A 155 -0.37 1.99 -16.66
C THR A 155 0.60 1.72 -15.51
N ILE A 156 0.48 2.52 -14.44
CA ILE A 156 1.21 2.33 -13.19
C ILE A 156 0.38 1.39 -12.30
N VAL A 157 1.00 0.33 -11.83
CA VAL A 157 0.37 -0.72 -11.04
C VAL A 157 1.17 -1.05 -9.79
N HIS A 158 0.51 -1.64 -8.81
CA HIS A 158 1.12 -2.19 -7.59
C HIS A 158 0.44 -3.51 -7.22
N ASN A 159 0.89 -4.19 -6.19
CA ASN A 159 0.32 -5.48 -5.77
C ASN A 159 0.22 -6.46 -6.95
N VAL A 160 1.31 -6.66 -7.67
CA VAL A 160 1.32 -7.52 -8.85
C VAL A 160 1.57 -8.98 -8.46
N GLU A 161 0.81 -9.89 -9.05
CA GLU A 161 1.06 -11.33 -8.94
C GLU A 161 2.26 -11.76 -9.79
N LEU A 162 2.94 -12.84 -9.38
CA LEU A 162 3.96 -13.53 -10.18
C LEU A 162 3.38 -14.68 -10.99
N TYR A 163 2.38 -15.34 -10.44
CA TYR A 163 1.61 -16.41 -11.08
C TYR A 163 0.14 -16.18 -10.83
N PRO A 164 -0.73 -16.44 -11.80
CA PRO A 164 -2.16 -16.22 -11.65
C PRO A 164 -2.75 -16.94 -10.42
N GLY A 165 -3.54 -16.22 -9.61
CA GLY A 165 -4.23 -16.77 -8.45
C GLY A 165 -3.39 -16.98 -7.17
N ASN A 166 -2.07 -16.75 -7.22
CA ASN A 166 -1.21 -16.88 -6.03
C ASN A 166 -1.29 -15.67 -5.09
N GLY A 167 -1.88 -14.57 -5.55
CA GLY A 167 -1.95 -13.30 -4.84
C GLY A 167 -0.72 -12.42 -5.06
N ALA A 168 -0.88 -11.14 -4.75
CA ALA A 168 0.12 -10.11 -5.01
C ALA A 168 1.44 -10.37 -4.28
N GLN A 169 2.56 -10.25 -4.98
CA GLN A 169 3.91 -10.43 -4.45
C GLN A 169 4.83 -9.24 -4.73
N LEU A 170 4.70 -8.58 -5.88
CA LEU A 170 5.54 -7.46 -6.29
C LEU A 170 4.92 -6.11 -5.92
N ALA A 171 5.76 -5.08 -5.72
CA ALA A 171 5.38 -3.68 -5.48
C ALA A 171 4.33 -3.50 -4.38
N ARG A 172 4.59 -3.99 -3.15
CA ARG A 172 3.66 -3.93 -2.00
C ARG A 172 4.05 -2.92 -0.93
N SER A 173 5.29 -2.46 -0.91
CA SER A 173 5.80 -1.54 0.11
C SER A 173 5.37 -0.10 -0.21
N ALA A 174 5.35 0.75 0.82
CA ALA A 174 5.00 2.17 0.71
C ALA A 174 5.76 2.87 -0.43
N GLY A 175 5.03 3.64 -1.24
CA GLY A 175 5.57 4.40 -2.36
C GLY A 175 6.03 3.57 -3.58
N ASN A 176 5.93 2.24 -3.53
CA ASN A 176 6.33 1.40 -4.63
C ASN A 176 5.23 1.24 -5.69
N SER A 177 5.66 1.14 -6.93
CA SER A 177 4.83 0.82 -8.10
C SER A 177 5.67 0.11 -9.15
N ALA A 178 5.02 -0.56 -10.09
CA ALA A 178 5.61 -1.06 -11.32
C ALA A 178 4.88 -0.40 -12.50
N GLN A 179 5.52 -0.35 -13.65
CA GLN A 179 4.91 0.20 -14.87
C GLN A 179 4.76 -0.91 -15.91
N LEU A 180 3.58 -1.03 -16.49
CA LEU A 180 3.31 -1.92 -17.61
C LEU A 180 3.93 -1.32 -18.89
N MET A 181 4.98 -1.95 -19.41
CA MET A 181 5.74 -1.44 -20.56
C MET A 181 5.25 -1.98 -21.89
N ALA A 182 4.90 -3.26 -21.94
CA ALA A 182 4.42 -3.93 -23.14
C ALA A 182 3.59 -5.17 -22.79
N LEU A 183 2.76 -5.60 -23.73
CA LEU A 183 2.03 -6.88 -23.70
C LEU A 183 2.48 -7.69 -24.94
N GLU A 184 3.20 -8.78 -24.73
CA GLU A 184 3.77 -9.59 -25.80
C GLU A 184 3.39 -11.06 -25.62
N GLY A 185 2.63 -11.59 -26.56
CA GLY A 185 2.17 -12.97 -26.52
C GLY A 185 1.45 -13.33 -25.21
N ALA A 186 2.00 -14.27 -24.44
CA ALA A 186 1.46 -14.71 -23.16
C ALA A 186 1.96 -13.89 -21.96
N TYR A 187 2.84 -12.91 -22.16
CA TYR A 187 3.52 -12.17 -21.10
C TYR A 187 3.25 -10.68 -21.15
N ALA A 188 3.30 -10.06 -19.99
CA ALA A 188 3.34 -8.63 -19.76
C ALA A 188 4.75 -8.24 -19.29
N LEU A 189 5.37 -7.27 -19.93
CA LEU A 189 6.66 -6.72 -19.55
C LEU A 189 6.44 -5.60 -18.52
N LEU A 190 6.96 -5.80 -17.31
CA LEU A 190 6.86 -4.84 -16.21
C LEU A 190 8.22 -4.24 -15.87
N ARG A 191 8.27 -2.92 -15.72
CA ARG A 191 9.38 -2.21 -15.10
C ARG A 191 9.16 -2.12 -13.61
N LEU A 192 10.00 -2.81 -12.83
CA LEU A 192 9.92 -2.85 -11.38
C LEU A 192 10.53 -1.59 -10.72
N PRO A 193 10.28 -1.34 -9.41
CA PRO A 193 10.88 -0.21 -8.68
C PRO A 193 12.41 -0.21 -8.68
N SER A 194 13.04 -1.37 -8.83
CA SER A 194 14.51 -1.51 -8.96
C SER A 194 15.06 -1.04 -10.32
N GLY A 195 14.18 -0.79 -11.29
CA GLY A 195 14.53 -0.54 -12.69
C GLY A 195 14.62 -1.81 -13.55
N GLU A 196 14.55 -3.00 -12.96
CA GLU A 196 14.54 -4.29 -13.65
C GLU A 196 13.30 -4.41 -14.54
N LEU A 197 13.50 -4.92 -15.75
CA LEU A 197 12.42 -5.34 -16.64
C LEU A 197 12.14 -6.83 -16.44
N ARG A 198 10.89 -7.17 -16.13
CA ARG A 198 10.50 -8.54 -15.82
C ARG A 198 9.26 -8.95 -16.58
N ASN A 199 9.31 -10.14 -17.18
CA ASN A 199 8.15 -10.76 -17.81
C ASN A 199 7.31 -11.48 -16.74
N VAL A 200 6.01 -11.22 -16.76
CA VAL A 200 5.00 -11.84 -15.88
C VAL A 200 3.86 -12.32 -16.79
N PRO A 201 3.24 -13.48 -16.51
CA PRO A 201 2.06 -13.92 -17.27
C PRO A 201 0.99 -12.82 -17.31
N ARG A 202 0.43 -12.56 -18.48
CA ARG A 202 -0.54 -11.46 -18.67
C ARG A 202 -1.87 -11.65 -17.94
N ASP A 203 -2.18 -12.89 -17.52
CA ASP A 203 -3.36 -13.20 -16.71
C ASP A 203 -3.18 -12.90 -15.22
N CYS A 204 -1.98 -12.51 -14.78
CA CYS A 204 -1.71 -12.09 -13.42
C CYS A 204 -2.48 -10.82 -13.06
N MET A 205 -3.06 -10.81 -11.86
CA MET A 205 -3.76 -9.65 -11.33
C MET A 205 -2.77 -8.59 -10.84
N ALA A 206 -3.15 -7.34 -11.02
CA ALA A 206 -2.44 -6.18 -10.47
C ALA A 206 -3.45 -5.12 -10.05
N THR A 207 -3.07 -4.25 -9.12
CA THR A 207 -3.90 -3.12 -8.68
C THR A 207 -3.37 -1.83 -9.31
N VAL A 208 -4.26 -1.02 -9.86
CA VAL A 208 -3.93 0.26 -10.50
C VAL A 208 -3.46 1.28 -9.46
N GLY A 209 -2.42 2.05 -9.79
CA GLY A 209 -1.89 3.15 -8.98
C GLY A 209 -0.60 2.81 -8.23
N VAL A 210 -0.18 3.71 -7.37
CA VAL A 210 1.02 3.62 -6.51
C VAL A 210 0.59 3.27 -5.10
N VAL A 211 1.38 2.49 -4.37
CA VAL A 211 1.12 2.24 -2.94
C VAL A 211 1.24 3.55 -2.15
N GLY A 212 0.27 3.80 -1.29
CA GLY A 212 0.25 5.01 -0.45
C GLY A 212 1.41 5.11 0.54
N ASN A 213 1.43 6.21 1.34
CA ASN A 213 2.51 6.52 2.28
C ASN A 213 3.88 6.71 1.58
N THR A 214 3.88 7.40 0.44
CA THR A 214 5.06 7.64 -0.42
C THR A 214 6.22 8.30 0.32
N ASP A 215 5.95 9.13 1.32
CA ASP A 215 6.95 9.80 2.15
C ASP A 215 7.62 8.91 3.21
N HIS A 216 7.26 7.64 3.30
CA HIS A 216 7.82 6.73 4.30
C HIS A 216 9.36 6.65 4.23
N ALA A 217 9.94 6.68 3.04
CA ALA A 217 11.38 6.66 2.83
C ALA A 217 12.09 7.94 3.32
N ASN A 218 11.37 9.07 3.37
CA ASN A 218 11.90 10.38 3.76
C ASN A 218 11.92 10.58 5.28
N VAL A 219 11.34 9.65 6.06
CA VAL A 219 11.27 9.73 7.53
C VAL A 219 12.65 9.49 8.13
N LYS A 220 13.15 10.49 8.87
CA LYS A 220 14.42 10.40 9.60
C LYS A 220 14.18 9.82 10.99
N ILE A 221 14.78 8.67 11.27
CA ILE A 221 14.59 7.93 12.53
C ILE A 221 15.17 8.71 13.72
N GLY A 222 16.32 9.37 13.55
CA GLY A 222 16.96 10.25 14.51
C GLY A 222 17.77 9.55 15.60
N LYS A 223 17.43 8.31 15.98
CA LYS A 223 18.16 7.52 16.98
C LYS A 223 18.06 6.02 16.72
N ALA A 224 19.10 5.26 17.11
CA ALA A 224 19.19 3.81 16.93
C ALA A 224 18.02 3.04 17.60
N GLY A 225 17.56 3.48 18.78
CA GLY A 225 16.46 2.80 19.51
C GLY A 225 15.07 2.86 18.83
N ARG A 226 14.96 3.54 17.68
CA ARG A 226 13.73 3.55 16.85
C ARG A 226 13.81 2.66 15.62
N LYS A 227 14.97 2.06 15.36
CA LYS A 227 15.21 1.21 14.20
C LYS A 227 14.66 -0.22 14.43
#